data_80a4121fcf74d79840c7f4be03a33b3a
#
_entry.id   80a4121fcf74d79840c7f4be03a33b3a
#
_cell.length_a   1.000
_cell.length_b   1.000
_cell.length_c   1.000
_cell.angle_alpha   90.00
_cell.angle_beta   90.00
_cell.angle_gamma   90.00
#
_symmetry.space_group_name_H-M   'P 1'
#
loop_
_entity.id
_entity.type
_entity.pdbx_description
1 polymer ?
#
loop_
_entity_poly.entity_id
_entity_poly.type
_entity_poly.pdbx_seq_one_letter_code
_entity_poly.pdbx_strand_id
1 'polypeptide(L)'
;VFGGLNATFFYEELCSGVVGTMPAGEFPDVLVRVYELYTSGRHEQAREEFYRYLPFIRLGSVPGGMAMAVHKEVLVKGGIFRTAKVRNPYVPASPELLELVWQALETRPLKALEYAKA
;
A
#
# COMPACT_ATOMS: atom_id res chain seq x y z
N VAL A 1 6.34 11.08 -16.41
CA VAL A 1 5.67 11.60 -15.20
C VAL A 1 5.40 10.46 -14.26
N PHE A 2 5.55 10.69 -12.97
CA PHE A 2 5.22 9.72 -11.90
C PHE A 2 3.97 10.17 -11.17
N GLY A 3 3.16 9.20 -10.77
CA GLY A 3 2.03 9.39 -9.87
C GLY A 3 2.45 9.59 -8.41
N GLY A 4 1.50 9.85 -7.56
CA GLY A 4 1.71 10.12 -6.13
C GLY A 4 0.56 9.62 -5.26
N LEU A 5 0.31 10.34 -4.16
CA LEU A 5 -0.79 10.03 -3.23
C LEU A 5 -0.82 8.56 -2.78
N ASN A 6 0.34 8.00 -2.45
CA ASN A 6 0.47 6.61 -2.02
C ASN A 6 -0.13 5.61 -3.04
N ALA A 7 -0.02 5.93 -4.34
CA ALA A 7 -0.54 5.13 -5.45
C ALA A 7 -2.06 4.94 -5.47
N THR A 8 -2.83 5.81 -4.80
CA THR A 8 -4.29 5.68 -4.70
C THR A 8 -5.01 5.60 -6.05
N PHE A 9 -4.43 6.22 -7.09
CA PHE A 9 -4.99 6.26 -8.44
C PHE A 9 -4.07 5.60 -9.48
N PHE A 10 -3.19 4.70 -9.08
CA PHE A 10 -2.12 4.20 -9.93
C PHE A 10 -2.62 3.56 -11.23
N TYR A 11 -3.71 2.80 -11.20
CA TYR A 11 -4.26 2.20 -12.41
C TYR A 11 -4.76 3.28 -13.39
N GLU A 12 -5.49 4.26 -12.90
CA GLU A 12 -6.01 5.37 -13.71
C GLU A 12 -4.87 6.26 -14.24
N GLU A 13 -3.82 6.42 -13.45
CA GLU A 13 -2.61 7.12 -13.86
C GLU A 13 -1.88 6.39 -14.99
N LEU A 14 -1.78 5.04 -14.93
CA LEU A 14 -1.23 4.25 -16.03
C LEU A 14 -2.04 4.42 -17.31
N CYS A 15 -3.38 4.45 -17.23
CA CYS A 15 -4.25 4.72 -18.38
C CYS A 15 -4.00 6.11 -18.98
N SER A 16 -3.48 7.05 -18.20
CA SER A 16 -3.13 8.41 -18.64
C SER A 16 -1.67 8.56 -19.08
N GLY A 17 -0.93 7.45 -19.16
CA GLY A 17 0.45 7.45 -19.64
C GLY A 17 1.51 7.71 -18.57
N VAL A 18 1.16 7.63 -17.29
CA VAL A 18 2.12 7.67 -16.18
C VAL A 18 2.98 6.40 -16.20
N VAL A 19 4.27 6.53 -15.93
CA VAL A 19 5.25 5.43 -16.06
C VAL A 19 5.71 4.86 -14.71
N GLY A 20 5.13 5.32 -13.61
CA GLY A 20 5.46 4.81 -12.28
C GLY A 20 4.81 5.64 -11.18
N THR A 21 5.01 5.23 -9.94
CA THR A 21 4.52 5.91 -8.76
C THR A 21 5.47 5.72 -7.59
N MET A 22 5.28 6.50 -6.52
CA MET A 22 6.09 6.41 -5.30
C MET A 22 5.18 6.15 -4.10
N PRO A 23 4.90 4.87 -3.78
CA PRO A 23 4.09 4.49 -2.62
C PRO A 23 4.93 4.44 -1.35
N ALA A 24 4.28 4.15 -0.24
CA ALA A 24 4.95 3.68 0.96
C ALA A 24 5.61 2.31 0.73
N GLY A 25 6.57 1.95 1.57
CA GLY A 25 7.51 0.85 1.30
C GLY A 25 6.98 -0.55 1.57
N GLU A 26 5.76 -0.73 2.05
CA GLU A 26 5.24 -2.04 2.43
C GLU A 26 4.55 -2.82 1.30
N PHE A 27 4.25 -2.16 0.15
CA PHE A 27 3.51 -2.84 -0.93
C PHE A 27 4.03 -2.59 -2.36
N PRO A 28 5.33 -2.35 -2.59
CA PRO A 28 5.85 -2.16 -3.95
C PRO A 28 5.65 -3.37 -4.85
N ASP A 29 5.68 -4.57 -4.30
CA ASP A 29 5.45 -5.82 -5.02
C ASP A 29 4.08 -5.87 -5.71
N VAL A 30 3.05 -5.33 -5.06
CA VAL A 30 1.71 -5.23 -5.64
C VAL A 30 1.72 -4.29 -6.86
N LEU A 31 2.33 -3.12 -6.71
CA LEU A 31 2.35 -2.12 -7.78
C LEU A 31 3.24 -2.53 -8.96
N VAL A 32 4.35 -3.22 -8.70
CA VAL A 32 5.17 -3.82 -9.76
C VAL A 32 4.34 -4.81 -10.57
N ARG A 33 3.60 -5.69 -9.91
CA ARG A 33 2.73 -6.65 -10.59
C ARG A 33 1.63 -5.97 -11.42
N VAL A 34 1.00 -4.94 -10.89
CA VAL A 34 0.01 -4.14 -11.63
C VAL A 34 0.66 -3.50 -12.87
N TYR A 35 1.83 -2.91 -12.72
CA TYR A 35 2.58 -2.30 -13.81
C TYR A 35 2.94 -3.31 -14.90
N GLU A 36 3.46 -4.47 -14.53
CA GLU A 36 3.81 -5.55 -15.47
C GLU A 36 2.58 -6.09 -16.22
N LEU A 37 1.46 -6.27 -15.54
CA LEU A 37 0.20 -6.65 -16.17
C LEU A 37 -0.26 -5.60 -17.18
N TYR A 38 -0.22 -4.34 -16.78
CA TYR A 38 -0.64 -3.23 -17.64
C TYR A 38 0.23 -3.11 -18.89
N THR A 39 1.56 -3.07 -18.72
CA THR A 39 2.51 -2.88 -19.82
C THR A 39 2.59 -4.08 -20.76
N SER A 40 2.20 -5.27 -20.31
CA SER A 40 2.07 -6.45 -21.17
C SER A 40 0.73 -6.55 -21.90
N GLY A 41 -0.12 -5.51 -21.83
CA GLY A 41 -1.42 -5.46 -22.49
C GLY A 41 -2.56 -6.15 -21.74
N ARG A 42 -2.31 -6.71 -20.54
CA ARG A 42 -3.32 -7.36 -19.69
C ARG A 42 -4.02 -6.34 -18.80
N HIS A 43 -4.66 -5.34 -19.42
CA HIS A 43 -5.21 -4.18 -18.71
C HIS A 43 -6.31 -4.53 -17.72
N GLU A 44 -7.19 -5.47 -18.07
CA GLU A 44 -8.27 -5.89 -17.18
C GLU A 44 -7.73 -6.58 -15.92
N GLN A 45 -6.76 -7.49 -16.09
CA GLN A 45 -6.10 -8.15 -14.96
C GLN A 45 -5.33 -7.14 -14.09
N ALA A 46 -4.70 -6.13 -14.69
CA ALA A 46 -4.04 -5.06 -13.96
C ALA A 46 -5.02 -4.28 -13.09
N ARG A 47 -6.19 -3.94 -13.64
CA ARG A 47 -7.26 -3.25 -12.92
C ARG A 47 -7.79 -4.09 -11.75
N GLU A 48 -8.08 -5.36 -11.98
CA GLU A 48 -8.57 -6.27 -10.96
C GLU A 48 -7.57 -6.42 -9.82
N GLU A 49 -6.30 -6.62 -10.13
CA GLU A 49 -5.24 -6.73 -9.14
C GLU A 49 -5.09 -5.44 -8.33
N PHE A 50 -5.10 -4.29 -8.97
CA PHE A 50 -5.03 -3.00 -8.28
C PHE A 50 -6.23 -2.77 -7.37
N TYR A 51 -7.44 -2.98 -7.86
CA TYR A 51 -8.66 -2.75 -7.09
C TYR A 51 -8.81 -3.74 -5.93
N ARG A 52 -8.24 -4.91 -6.05
CA ARG A 52 -8.17 -5.86 -4.95
C ARG A 52 -7.46 -5.31 -3.72
N TYR A 53 -6.42 -4.50 -3.91
CA TYR A 53 -5.65 -3.87 -2.84
C TYR A 53 -6.11 -2.45 -2.47
N LEU A 54 -7.04 -1.89 -3.21
CA LEU A 54 -7.48 -0.51 -3.00
C LEU A 54 -8.04 -0.24 -1.59
N PRO A 55 -8.77 -1.14 -0.94
CA PRO A 55 -9.19 -0.94 0.46
C PRO A 55 -8.00 -0.72 1.40
N PHE A 56 -6.94 -1.50 1.27
CA PHE A 56 -5.71 -1.32 2.04
C PHE A 56 -5.00 0.01 1.70
N ILE A 57 -4.85 0.32 0.42
CA ILE A 57 -4.19 1.56 -0.04
C ILE A 57 -4.90 2.79 0.53
N ARG A 58 -6.23 2.80 0.56
CA ARG A 58 -7.03 3.89 1.15
C ARG A 58 -6.81 4.05 2.65
N LEU A 59 -6.70 2.95 3.38
CA LEU A 59 -6.43 3.00 4.82
C LEU A 59 -5.04 3.59 5.13
N GLY A 60 -4.07 3.40 4.25
CA GLY A 60 -2.76 4.06 4.31
C GLY A 60 -2.77 5.54 3.90
N SER A 61 -3.92 6.10 3.56
CA SER A 61 -4.08 7.50 3.16
C SER A 61 -5.13 8.24 3.99
N VAL A 62 -5.49 7.69 5.15
CA VAL A 62 -6.51 8.30 6.01
C VAL A 62 -6.06 9.67 6.54
N PRO A 63 -7.00 10.62 6.70
CA PRO A 63 -6.72 11.91 7.31
C PRO A 63 -6.42 11.78 8.81
N GLY A 64 -6.09 12.89 9.46
CA GLY A 64 -5.90 12.96 10.91
C GLY A 64 -4.49 12.58 11.39
N GLY A 65 -3.52 12.45 10.49
CA GLY A 65 -2.11 12.25 10.86
C GLY A 65 -1.73 10.81 11.16
N MET A 66 -2.62 9.84 11.00
CA MET A 66 -2.35 8.43 11.30
C MET A 66 -1.75 7.64 10.13
N ALA A 67 -1.76 8.17 8.91
CA ALA A 67 -1.32 7.44 7.72
C ALA A 67 0.11 6.90 7.84
N MET A 68 1.06 7.70 8.31
CA MET A 68 2.45 7.26 8.48
C MET A 68 2.59 6.15 9.52
N ALA A 69 1.77 6.16 10.56
CA ALA A 69 1.77 5.09 11.55
C ALA A 69 1.24 3.78 10.96
N VAL A 70 0.19 3.82 10.12
CA VAL A 70 -0.33 2.63 9.42
C VAL A 70 0.78 1.95 8.61
N HIS A 71 1.52 2.70 7.79
CA HIS A 71 2.62 2.14 7.00
C HIS A 71 3.69 1.48 7.89
N LYS A 72 4.07 2.14 8.97
CA LYS A 72 5.06 1.60 9.90
C LYS A 72 4.55 0.37 10.64
N GLU A 73 3.30 0.33 11.05
CA GLU A 73 2.69 -0.83 11.72
C GLU A 73 2.73 -2.08 10.82
N VAL A 74 2.46 -1.93 9.52
CA VAL A 74 2.58 -3.05 8.58
C VAL A 74 4.03 -3.54 8.51
N LEU A 75 5.00 -2.63 8.44
CA LEU A 75 6.42 -2.98 8.41
C LEU A 75 6.92 -3.60 9.74
N VAL A 76 6.38 -3.15 10.88
CA VAL A 76 6.66 -3.76 12.18
C VAL A 76 6.09 -5.19 12.24
N LYS A 77 4.85 -5.37 11.80
CA LYS A 77 4.21 -6.69 11.76
C LYS A 77 4.97 -7.68 10.87
N GLY A 78 5.55 -7.19 9.78
CA GLY A 78 6.41 -7.98 8.89
C GLY A 78 7.81 -8.24 9.42
N GLY A 79 8.20 -7.63 10.55
CA GLY A 79 9.54 -7.78 11.14
C GLY A 79 10.63 -6.93 10.47
N ILE A 80 10.25 -6.00 9.60
CA ILE A 80 11.19 -5.11 8.89
C ILE A 80 11.58 -3.93 9.78
N PHE A 81 10.61 -3.33 10.46
CA PHE A 81 10.83 -2.26 11.42
C PHE A 81 10.73 -2.78 12.86
N ARG A 82 11.47 -2.13 13.78
CA ARG A 82 11.41 -2.43 15.21
C ARG A 82 10.31 -1.66 15.93
N THR A 83 9.85 -0.54 15.38
CA THR A 83 8.88 0.35 15.99
C THR A 83 8.09 1.12 14.95
N ALA A 84 6.81 1.34 15.25
CA ALA A 84 5.93 2.18 14.44
C ALA A 84 5.89 3.64 14.90
N LYS A 85 6.80 4.03 15.79
CA LYS A 85 6.87 5.41 16.32
C LYS A 85 6.92 6.44 15.20
N VAL A 86 6.08 7.45 15.29
CA VAL A 86 6.02 8.58 14.36
C VAL A 86 6.44 9.88 15.05
N ARG A 87 6.88 10.85 14.26
CA ARG A 87 7.22 12.20 14.72
C ARG A 87 6.05 13.14 14.51
N ASN A 88 5.94 14.17 15.35
CA ASN A 88 4.97 15.24 15.14
C ASN A 88 5.09 15.83 13.72
N PRO A 89 4.00 16.22 13.09
CA PRO A 89 2.60 16.24 13.58
C PRO A 89 1.83 14.92 13.45
N TYR A 90 2.48 13.84 13.04
CA TYR A 90 1.83 12.53 12.92
C TYR A 90 1.53 11.93 14.30
N VAL A 91 0.50 11.11 14.37
CA VAL A 91 0.05 10.44 15.59
C VAL A 91 0.01 8.91 15.37
N PRO A 92 0.08 8.11 16.45
CA PRO A 92 -0.07 6.67 16.35
C PRO A 92 -1.41 6.27 15.72
N ALA A 93 -1.44 5.15 15.01
CA ALA A 93 -2.67 4.61 14.48
C ALA A 93 -3.55 4.09 15.63
N SER A 94 -4.86 4.36 15.55
CA SER A 94 -5.79 3.84 16.54
C SER A 94 -5.96 2.33 16.40
N PRO A 95 -6.31 1.61 17.50
CA PRO A 95 -6.59 0.17 17.43
C PRO A 95 -7.69 -0.19 16.42
N GLU A 96 -8.73 0.64 16.32
CA GLU A 96 -9.84 0.45 15.38
C GLU A 96 -9.36 0.58 13.93
N LEU A 97 -8.51 1.56 13.63
CA LEU A 97 -7.93 1.71 12.30
C LEU A 97 -7.04 0.52 11.94
N LEU A 98 -6.20 0.06 12.87
CA LEU A 98 -5.34 -1.11 12.66
C LEU A 98 -6.14 -2.38 12.41
N GLU A 99 -7.24 -2.57 13.11
CA GLU A 99 -8.13 -3.71 12.86
C GLU A 99 -8.65 -3.70 11.42
N LEU A 100 -9.09 -2.55 10.92
CA LEU A 100 -9.50 -2.41 9.51
C LEU A 100 -8.37 -2.71 8.54
N VAL A 101 -7.14 -2.30 8.86
CA VAL A 101 -5.96 -2.60 8.04
C VAL A 101 -5.73 -4.11 7.98
N TRP A 102 -5.77 -4.81 9.12
CA TRP A 102 -5.55 -6.25 9.15
C TRP A 102 -6.66 -7.01 8.44
N GLN A 103 -7.90 -6.60 8.57
CA GLN A 103 -9.03 -7.16 7.82
C GLN A 103 -8.83 -6.97 6.31
N ALA A 104 -8.41 -5.78 5.87
CA ALA A 104 -8.15 -5.50 4.46
C ALA A 104 -7.02 -6.37 3.88
N LEU A 105 -6.04 -6.78 4.70
CA LEU A 105 -4.90 -7.60 4.29
C LEU A 105 -5.11 -9.11 4.50
N GLU A 106 -6.18 -9.54 5.12
CA GLU A 106 -6.43 -10.95 5.48
C GLU A 106 -6.36 -11.87 4.26
N THR A 107 -6.94 -11.45 3.13
CA THR A 107 -6.93 -12.19 1.86
C THR A 107 -6.06 -11.54 0.78
N ARG A 108 -5.23 -10.58 1.16
CA ARG A 108 -4.40 -9.77 0.28
C ARG A 108 -2.95 -9.80 0.76
N PRO A 109 -2.19 -10.84 0.40
CA PRO A 109 -0.82 -11.00 0.91
C PRO A 109 0.09 -9.88 0.43
N LEU A 110 0.97 -9.42 1.33
CA LEU A 110 2.07 -8.52 1.03
C LEU A 110 3.39 -9.24 1.33
N LYS A 111 4.38 -9.11 0.47
CA LYS A 111 5.72 -9.65 0.73
C LYS A 111 6.32 -9.09 2.01
N ALA A 112 6.02 -7.83 2.33
CA ALA A 112 6.46 -7.20 3.56
C ALA A 112 5.99 -7.93 4.83
N LEU A 113 4.80 -8.53 4.82
CA LEU A 113 4.27 -9.31 5.95
C LEU A 113 4.88 -10.70 6.07
N GLU A 114 5.52 -11.19 5.02
CA GLU A 114 6.16 -12.51 4.97
C GLU A 114 7.66 -12.44 5.29
N TYR A 115 8.22 -11.24 5.40
CA TYR A 115 9.66 -11.03 5.54
C TYR A 115 10.26 -11.78 6.72
N ALA A 116 9.65 -11.69 7.90
CA ALA A 116 10.16 -12.36 9.11
C ALA A 116 9.94 -13.89 9.09
N LYS A 117 9.15 -14.41 8.16
CA LYS A 117 8.89 -15.85 7.98
C LYS A 117 9.87 -16.50 6.99
N ALA A 118 10.53 -15.68 6.24
CA ALA A 118 11.59 -16.11 5.32
C ALA A 118 12.92 -16.30 6.08
#